data_fca5b286dcfda341e4638f46c38cc3c5
#
_entry.id   fca5b286dcfda341e4638f46c38cc3c5
#
_cell.length_a   1.000
_cell.length_b   1.000
_cell.length_c   1.000
_cell.angle_alpha   90.00
_cell.angle_beta   90.00
_cell.angle_gamma   90.00
#
_symmetry.space_group_name_H-M   'P 1'
#
loop_
_entity.id
_entity.type
_entity.pdbx_description
1 polymer ?
#
loop_
_entity_poly.entity_id
_entity_poly.type
_entity_poly.pdbx_seq_one_letter_code
_entity_poly.pdbx_strand_id
1 'polypeptide(L)'
;MERLKRMSVFAKVVEFGSFTAAARQLQMSVSSISQTVSKLEDELQVKLLNRSTRSIGLTEAGRIYYQGCRRMLHEVQDVHEQLYAFNNTPIGTLRIGCSSTMAQNVLAGLTAKMLKEYPGLSVNLVTGIPAPDLIADGLDVVIRVGALQDSSLFSRRLGAMPMVVCAAKSYLTQYGIPEKPADLSSHSWLEYSVRPDNEFELIAPEGISTRLIPQGRFVTNDPMTLVRWLTAGAGIAYVPLMWVINEINRGELEILLPRYQSDPRPVYALYTEKDKLPLKVQVVINSLTDYLVEVGKLFQEMHGRGKEK
;
A
#
# COMPACT_ATOMS: atom_id res chain seq x y z
N MET A 1 -2.94 37.36 4.40
CA MET A 1 -1.95 36.80 3.47
C MET A 1 -0.64 36.38 4.14
N GLU A 2 -0.05 37.17 5.01
CA GLU A 2 1.23 36.82 5.68
C GLU A 2 1.17 35.55 6.56
N ARG A 3 0.05 35.34 7.29
CA ARG A 3 -0.10 34.17 8.17
C ARG A 3 -0.10 32.84 7.38
N LEU A 4 -0.80 32.81 6.24
CA LEU A 4 -0.80 31.62 5.36
C LEU A 4 0.61 31.30 4.84
N LYS A 5 1.39 32.30 4.50
CA LYS A 5 2.78 32.13 4.09
C LYS A 5 3.62 31.53 5.23
N ARG A 6 3.45 32.01 6.49
CA ARG A 6 4.15 31.48 7.65
C ARG A 6 3.75 30.03 7.94
N MET A 7 2.48 29.70 7.83
CA MET A 7 1.97 28.34 7.95
C MET A 7 2.60 27.40 6.91
N SER A 8 2.67 27.84 5.66
CA SER A 8 3.30 27.07 4.58
C SER A 8 4.79 26.85 4.83
N VAL A 9 5.53 27.89 5.25
CA VAL A 9 6.95 27.77 5.58
C VAL A 9 7.18 26.81 6.76
N PHE A 10 6.38 26.92 7.82
CA PHE A 10 6.47 26.00 8.97
C PHE A 10 6.19 24.55 8.53
N ALA A 11 5.14 24.32 7.76
CA ALA A 11 4.83 22.99 7.26
C ALA A 11 5.99 22.38 6.45
N LYS A 12 6.64 23.17 5.59
CA LYS A 12 7.80 22.72 4.81
C LYS A 12 9.02 22.44 5.67
N VAL A 13 9.27 23.21 6.73
CA VAL A 13 10.35 22.93 7.69
C VAL A 13 10.15 21.58 8.37
N VAL A 14 8.93 21.27 8.75
CA VAL A 14 8.58 19.97 9.36
C VAL A 14 8.69 18.83 8.35
N GLU A 15 8.15 19.00 7.14
CA GLU A 15 8.17 18.01 6.07
C GLU A 15 9.58 17.57 5.69
N PHE A 16 10.51 18.54 5.58
CA PHE A 16 11.91 18.26 5.23
C PHE A 16 12.80 17.94 6.45
N GLY A 17 12.28 18.06 7.67
CA GLY A 17 13.06 17.83 8.90
C GLY A 17 14.26 18.75 9.08
N SER A 18 14.40 19.81 8.26
CA SER A 18 15.57 20.69 8.22
C SER A 18 15.24 22.08 7.69
N PHE A 19 15.69 23.11 8.42
CA PHE A 19 15.62 24.51 7.96
C PHE A 19 16.40 24.72 6.66
N THR A 20 17.54 24.09 6.49
CA THR A 20 18.38 24.19 5.29
C THR A 20 17.71 23.55 4.08
N ALA A 21 17.11 22.36 4.27
CA ALA A 21 16.40 21.69 3.18
C ALA A 21 15.14 22.49 2.76
N ALA A 22 14.36 22.98 3.72
CA ALA A 22 13.21 23.83 3.46
C ALA A 22 13.62 25.15 2.75
N ALA A 23 14.73 25.79 3.17
CA ALA A 23 15.24 27.00 2.57
C ALA A 23 15.60 26.80 1.08
N ARG A 24 16.27 25.69 0.77
CA ARG A 24 16.59 25.33 -0.63
C ARG A 24 15.33 25.14 -1.47
N GLN A 25 14.35 24.40 -0.95
CA GLN A 25 13.11 24.12 -1.66
C GLN A 25 12.24 25.37 -1.87
N LEU A 26 12.22 26.29 -0.91
CA LEU A 26 11.44 27.53 -0.97
C LEU A 26 12.21 28.69 -1.61
N GLN A 27 13.45 28.47 -2.04
CA GLN A 27 14.36 29.51 -2.59
C GLN A 27 14.51 30.72 -1.66
N MET A 28 14.61 30.45 -0.34
CA MET A 28 14.75 31.43 0.72
C MET A 28 16.05 31.22 1.47
N SER A 29 16.54 32.23 2.19
CA SER A 29 17.67 32.04 3.12
C SER A 29 17.22 31.29 4.38
N VAL A 30 18.14 30.52 4.97
CA VAL A 30 17.88 29.79 6.22
C VAL A 30 17.48 30.74 7.36
N SER A 31 18.08 31.94 7.41
CA SER A 31 17.73 32.98 8.37
C SER A 31 16.31 33.49 8.19
N SER A 32 15.85 33.68 6.94
CA SER A 32 14.49 34.11 6.62
C SER A 32 13.47 33.04 7.03
N ILE A 33 13.74 31.75 6.74
CA ILE A 33 12.89 30.64 7.19
C ILE A 33 12.78 30.61 8.72
N SER A 34 13.92 30.70 9.42
CA SER A 34 13.96 30.69 10.89
C SER A 34 13.18 31.85 11.50
N GLN A 35 13.36 33.07 10.96
CA GLN A 35 12.58 34.24 11.40
C GLN A 35 11.09 34.08 11.14
N THR A 36 10.71 33.50 9.99
CA THR A 36 9.31 33.25 9.63
C THR A 36 8.63 32.32 10.62
N VAL A 37 9.31 31.23 10.97
CA VAL A 37 8.82 30.27 11.98
C VAL A 37 8.76 30.91 13.37
N SER A 38 9.78 31.67 13.77
CA SER A 38 9.78 32.37 15.07
C SER A 38 8.63 33.36 15.17
N LYS A 39 8.37 34.17 14.14
CA LYS A 39 7.22 35.08 14.11
C LYS A 39 5.89 34.36 14.20
N LEU A 40 5.78 33.13 13.64
CA LEU A 40 4.58 32.32 13.77
C LEU A 40 4.41 31.82 15.22
N GLU A 41 5.47 31.33 15.87
CA GLU A 41 5.45 30.92 17.28
C GLU A 41 5.11 32.10 18.19
N ASP A 42 5.64 33.31 17.91
CA ASP A 42 5.36 34.53 18.67
C ASP A 42 3.89 34.96 18.51
N GLU A 43 3.32 34.87 17.31
CA GLU A 43 1.89 35.15 17.10
C GLU A 43 0.97 34.17 17.83
N LEU A 44 1.35 32.91 17.88
CA LEU A 44 0.57 31.87 18.53
C LEU A 44 0.84 31.81 20.04
N GLN A 45 1.84 32.53 20.55
CA GLN A 45 2.31 32.50 21.94
C GLN A 45 2.63 31.08 22.43
N VAL A 46 3.10 30.21 21.50
CA VAL A 46 3.45 28.82 21.81
C VAL A 46 4.61 28.35 20.92
N LYS A 47 5.48 27.51 21.49
CA LYS A 47 6.54 26.88 20.70
C LYS A 47 6.00 25.68 19.93
N LEU A 48 6.27 25.66 18.64
CA LEU A 48 5.86 24.58 17.73
C LEU A 48 6.99 23.57 17.50
N LEU A 49 8.26 24.05 17.59
CA LEU A 49 9.45 23.22 17.35
C LEU A 49 10.32 23.12 18.61
N ASN A 50 10.77 21.91 18.89
CA ASN A 50 11.89 21.65 19.78
C ASN A 50 13.17 21.77 18.96
N ARG A 51 13.94 22.85 19.19
CA ARG A 51 15.21 23.11 18.51
C ARG A 51 16.33 22.42 19.25
N SER A 52 16.82 21.29 18.79
CA SER A 52 18.12 20.75 19.19
C SER A 52 19.13 20.97 18.06
N THR A 53 20.43 21.02 18.40
CA THR A 53 21.50 21.20 17.40
C THR A 53 21.61 20.02 16.41
N ARG A 54 20.93 18.91 16.67
CA ARG A 54 21.01 17.69 15.86
C ARG A 54 19.72 17.30 15.12
N SER A 55 18.56 17.78 15.56
CA SER A 55 17.26 17.43 14.93
C SER A 55 16.19 18.46 15.25
N ILE A 56 15.22 18.57 14.32
CA ILE A 56 13.99 19.34 14.51
C ILE A 56 12.93 18.35 15.00
N GLY A 57 12.41 18.57 16.21
CA GLY A 57 11.28 17.83 16.76
C GLY A 57 10.04 18.71 16.86
N LEU A 58 8.87 18.15 16.70
CA LEU A 58 7.60 18.84 16.98
C LEU A 58 7.29 18.82 18.48
N THR A 59 6.80 19.94 19.01
CA THR A 59 6.09 19.97 20.29
C THR A 59 4.69 19.35 20.11
N GLU A 60 3.94 19.15 21.18
CA GLU A 60 2.53 18.74 21.11
C GLU A 60 1.70 19.76 20.32
N ALA A 61 1.85 21.05 20.66
CA ALA A 61 1.22 22.13 19.91
C ALA A 61 1.67 22.16 18.44
N GLY A 62 2.96 21.88 18.18
CA GLY A 62 3.51 21.78 16.84
C GLY A 62 2.87 20.68 16.03
N ARG A 63 2.58 19.52 16.61
CA ARG A 63 1.88 18.43 15.93
C ARG A 63 0.46 18.84 15.51
N ILE A 64 -0.29 19.39 16.44
CA ILE A 64 -1.67 19.85 16.18
C ILE A 64 -1.66 20.93 15.08
N TYR A 65 -0.76 21.90 15.19
CA TYR A 65 -0.68 22.99 14.23
C TYR A 65 -0.21 22.53 12.86
N TYR A 66 0.74 21.60 12.78
CA TYR A 66 1.24 21.00 11.54
C TYR A 66 0.13 20.25 10.79
N GLN A 67 -0.67 19.46 11.49
CA GLN A 67 -1.82 18.78 10.88
C GLN A 67 -2.82 19.79 10.29
N GLY A 68 -3.08 20.90 10.97
CA GLY A 68 -3.90 21.99 10.44
C GLY A 68 -3.31 22.64 9.20
N CYS A 69 -2.00 22.91 9.21
CA CYS A 69 -1.30 23.45 8.04
C CYS A 69 -1.36 22.53 6.83
N ARG A 70 -1.17 21.22 7.05
CA ARG A 70 -1.24 20.22 5.96
C ARG A 70 -2.62 20.19 5.33
N ARG A 71 -3.69 20.14 6.12
CA ARG A 71 -5.08 20.15 5.59
C ARG A 71 -5.33 21.38 4.73
N MET A 72 -4.97 22.57 5.24
CA MET A 72 -5.14 23.81 4.52
C MET A 72 -4.37 23.84 3.19
N LEU A 73 -3.11 23.39 3.18
CA LEU A 73 -2.30 23.33 1.97
C LEU A 73 -2.84 22.33 0.96
N HIS A 74 -3.37 21.21 1.46
CA HIS A 74 -4.01 20.19 0.62
C HIS A 74 -5.26 20.78 -0.05
N GLU A 75 -6.14 21.43 0.71
CA GLU A 75 -7.37 22.04 0.19
C GLU A 75 -7.10 23.06 -0.90
N VAL A 76 -6.09 23.95 -0.70
CA VAL A 76 -5.70 24.91 -1.74
C VAL A 76 -5.22 24.22 -3.00
N GLN A 77 -4.47 23.14 -2.86
CA GLN A 77 -3.98 22.37 -4.00
C GLN A 77 -5.12 21.65 -4.73
N ASP A 78 -6.06 21.08 -3.98
CA ASP A 78 -7.23 20.39 -4.55
C ASP A 78 -8.12 21.33 -5.36
N VAL A 79 -8.32 22.58 -4.90
CA VAL A 79 -9.04 23.59 -5.68
C VAL A 79 -8.34 23.87 -7.01
N HIS A 80 -7.01 24.00 -7.02
CA HIS A 80 -6.26 24.17 -8.27
C HIS A 80 -6.40 22.94 -9.18
N GLU A 81 -6.26 21.74 -8.63
CA GLU A 81 -6.39 20.50 -9.40
C GLU A 81 -7.80 20.30 -9.97
N GLN A 82 -8.85 20.70 -9.23
CA GLN A 82 -10.23 20.70 -9.73
C GLN A 82 -10.40 21.64 -10.93
N LEU A 83 -9.77 22.81 -10.92
CA LEU A 83 -9.80 23.73 -12.06
C LEU A 83 -9.11 23.13 -13.30
N TYR A 84 -8.00 22.42 -13.12
CA TYR A 84 -7.32 21.70 -14.21
C TYR A 84 -8.09 20.46 -14.68
N ALA A 85 -8.87 19.82 -13.81
CA ALA A 85 -9.70 18.67 -14.16
C ALA A 85 -10.80 19.00 -15.21
N PHE A 86 -11.17 20.28 -15.38
CA PHE A 86 -12.03 20.71 -16.50
C PHE A 86 -11.41 20.38 -17.87
N ASN A 87 -10.07 20.20 -17.94
CA ASN A 87 -9.36 19.83 -19.16
C ASN A 87 -9.14 18.30 -19.29
N ASN A 88 -9.79 17.47 -18.47
CA ASN A 88 -9.65 16.00 -18.42
C ASN A 88 -8.19 15.50 -18.30
N THR A 89 -7.29 16.29 -17.74
CA THR A 89 -5.88 15.90 -17.57
C THR A 89 -5.54 15.84 -16.08
N PRO A 90 -5.15 14.67 -15.53
CA PRO A 90 -4.72 14.57 -14.15
C PRO A 90 -3.36 15.24 -13.96
N ILE A 91 -3.26 16.11 -12.96
CA ILE A 91 -2.03 16.82 -12.60
C ILE A 91 -1.82 16.81 -11.09
N GLY A 92 -0.66 17.25 -10.65
CA GLY A 92 -0.32 17.41 -9.24
C GLY A 92 0.28 16.16 -8.62
N THR A 93 0.27 16.03 -7.29
CA THR A 93 0.86 14.91 -6.58
C THR A 93 -0.23 13.97 -6.08
N LEU A 94 -0.22 12.73 -6.57
CA LEU A 94 -1.06 11.64 -6.07
C LEU A 94 -0.36 10.94 -4.91
N ARG A 95 -0.91 11.02 -3.71
CA ARG A 95 -0.38 10.38 -2.49
C ARG A 95 -1.19 9.14 -2.15
N ILE A 96 -0.56 7.98 -2.25
CA ILE A 96 -1.20 6.68 -2.06
C ILE A 96 -0.64 6.01 -0.82
N GLY A 97 -1.50 5.71 0.16
CA GLY A 97 -1.17 4.83 1.28
C GLY A 97 -1.42 3.37 0.92
N CYS A 98 -0.49 2.47 1.20
CA CYS A 98 -0.66 1.05 0.91
C CYS A 98 0.31 0.17 1.72
N SER A 99 0.15 -1.16 1.64
CA SER A 99 1.16 -2.09 2.15
C SER A 99 2.41 -2.07 1.27
N SER A 100 3.56 -2.40 1.86
CA SER A 100 4.84 -2.47 1.13
C SER A 100 4.77 -3.45 -0.07
N THR A 101 4.07 -4.58 0.10
CA THR A 101 3.87 -5.56 -0.98
C THR A 101 2.99 -5.03 -2.11
N MET A 102 1.94 -4.29 -1.80
CA MET A 102 1.10 -3.63 -2.80
C MET A 102 1.93 -2.60 -3.58
N ALA A 103 2.74 -1.80 -2.89
CA ALA A 103 3.62 -0.83 -3.53
C ALA A 103 4.62 -1.51 -4.47
N GLN A 104 5.33 -2.54 -4.00
CA GLN A 104 6.41 -3.20 -4.74
C GLN A 104 5.92 -4.04 -5.92
N ASN A 105 4.86 -4.83 -5.72
CA ASN A 105 4.45 -5.83 -6.71
C ASN A 105 3.38 -5.33 -7.69
N VAL A 106 2.67 -4.25 -7.36
CA VAL A 106 1.55 -3.74 -8.18
C VAL A 106 1.73 -2.26 -8.52
N LEU A 107 1.71 -1.39 -7.49
CA LEU A 107 1.62 0.05 -7.74
C LEU A 107 2.88 0.63 -8.39
N ALA A 108 4.07 0.09 -8.13
CA ALA A 108 5.30 0.57 -8.76
C ALA A 108 5.23 0.47 -10.29
N GLY A 109 4.82 -0.68 -10.83
CA GLY A 109 4.66 -0.88 -12.27
C GLY A 109 3.50 -0.07 -12.85
N LEU A 110 2.39 0.01 -12.12
CA LEU A 110 1.18 0.70 -12.52
C LEU A 110 1.39 2.22 -12.57
N THR A 111 1.98 2.80 -11.52
CA THR A 111 2.27 4.23 -11.46
C THR A 111 3.36 4.64 -12.46
N ALA A 112 4.34 3.80 -12.75
CA ALA A 112 5.32 4.06 -13.79
C ALA A 112 4.69 4.19 -15.19
N LYS A 113 3.65 3.40 -15.50
CA LYS A 113 2.85 3.56 -16.74
C LYS A 113 2.05 4.87 -16.72
N MET A 114 1.38 5.17 -15.61
CA MET A 114 0.59 6.39 -15.45
C MET A 114 1.42 7.66 -15.65
N LEU A 115 2.64 7.72 -15.10
CA LEU A 115 3.53 8.89 -15.22
C LEU A 115 4.02 9.12 -16.65
N LYS A 116 4.06 8.07 -17.49
CA LYS A 116 4.35 8.23 -18.93
C LYS A 116 3.16 8.82 -19.69
N GLU A 117 1.95 8.45 -19.30
CA GLU A 117 0.71 8.91 -19.94
C GLU A 117 0.34 10.33 -19.48
N TYR A 118 0.63 10.68 -18.22
CA TYR A 118 0.28 11.95 -17.59
C TYR A 118 1.53 12.67 -17.06
N PRO A 119 2.26 13.41 -17.91
CA PRO A 119 3.52 14.09 -17.52
C PRO A 119 3.38 15.14 -16.41
N GLY A 120 2.18 15.69 -16.21
CA GLY A 120 1.87 16.65 -15.14
C GLY A 120 1.59 16.01 -13.77
N LEU A 121 1.58 14.66 -13.70
CA LEU A 121 1.32 13.93 -12.48
C LEU A 121 2.64 13.57 -11.78
N SER A 122 2.62 13.58 -10.44
CA SER A 122 3.65 13.04 -9.58
C SER A 122 3.03 12.02 -8.63
N VAL A 123 3.77 11.00 -8.21
CA VAL A 123 3.26 9.97 -7.31
C VAL A 123 4.14 9.87 -6.07
N ASN A 124 3.49 9.79 -4.91
CA ASN A 124 4.11 9.52 -3.62
C ASN A 124 3.45 8.28 -3.00
N LEU A 125 4.19 7.16 -2.94
CA LEU A 125 3.75 5.93 -2.28
C LEU A 125 4.21 5.93 -0.83
N VAL A 126 3.25 5.86 0.10
CA VAL A 126 3.51 5.84 1.53
C VAL A 126 3.18 4.45 2.06
N THR A 127 4.18 3.78 2.62
CA THR A 127 4.05 2.40 3.10
C THR A 127 4.39 2.28 4.58
N GLY A 128 3.96 1.16 5.21
CA GLY A 128 4.33 0.87 6.60
C GLY A 128 3.50 1.60 7.65
N ILE A 129 2.40 2.25 7.26
CA ILE A 129 1.47 2.85 8.22
C ILE A 129 0.43 1.79 8.59
N PRO A 130 0.38 1.31 9.86
CA PRO A 130 -0.53 0.23 10.25
C PRO A 130 -2.01 0.57 10.09
N ALA A 131 -2.39 1.81 10.45
CA ALA A 131 -3.73 2.35 10.30
C ALA A 131 -3.61 3.80 9.77
N PRO A 132 -3.47 3.99 8.45
CA PRO A 132 -3.28 5.32 7.89
C PRO A 132 -4.52 6.19 8.13
N ASP A 133 -4.29 7.36 8.69
CA ASP A 133 -5.26 8.44 8.73
C ASP A 133 -5.08 9.28 7.47
N LEU A 134 -6.04 9.18 6.51
CA LEU A 134 -5.93 9.88 5.23
C LEU A 134 -5.68 11.37 5.41
N ILE A 135 -6.37 11.99 6.36
CA ILE A 135 -6.30 13.44 6.60
C ILE A 135 -4.99 13.79 7.30
N ALA A 136 -4.66 13.11 8.41
CA ALA A 136 -3.46 13.39 9.17
C ALA A 136 -2.18 13.06 8.41
N ASP A 137 -2.19 11.99 7.60
CA ASP A 137 -1.08 11.57 6.76
C ASP A 137 -1.05 12.28 5.39
N GLY A 138 -2.10 13.08 5.07
CA GLY A 138 -2.24 13.82 3.80
C GLY A 138 -2.23 12.90 2.60
N LEU A 139 -2.97 11.81 2.68
CA LEU A 139 -3.13 10.84 1.61
C LEU A 139 -4.38 11.16 0.79
N ASP A 140 -4.30 10.99 -0.52
CA ASP A 140 -5.46 11.13 -1.41
C ASP A 140 -6.31 9.85 -1.42
N VAL A 141 -5.64 8.69 -1.31
CA VAL A 141 -6.28 7.39 -1.33
C VAL A 141 -5.44 6.36 -0.56
N VAL A 142 -6.11 5.40 0.07
CA VAL A 142 -5.46 4.23 0.69
C VAL A 142 -5.95 2.96 0.02
N ILE A 143 -5.01 2.10 -0.38
CA ILE A 143 -5.32 0.78 -0.95
C ILE A 143 -5.18 -0.28 0.15
N ARG A 144 -6.27 -0.96 0.43
CA ARG A 144 -6.37 -2.01 1.45
C ARG A 144 -6.67 -3.37 0.84
N VAL A 145 -6.05 -4.41 1.36
CA VAL A 145 -6.32 -5.82 1.01
C VAL A 145 -6.86 -6.54 2.23
N GLY A 146 -7.98 -7.24 2.09
CA GLY A 146 -8.67 -7.95 3.16
C GLY A 146 -9.88 -7.22 3.70
N ALA A 147 -10.42 -7.70 4.81
CA ALA A 147 -11.60 -7.10 5.45
C ALA A 147 -11.32 -5.67 5.92
N LEU A 148 -12.32 -4.81 5.79
CA LEU A 148 -12.28 -3.46 6.32
C LEU A 148 -12.74 -3.48 7.78
N GLN A 149 -12.09 -2.68 8.61
CA GLN A 149 -12.62 -2.31 9.92
C GLN A 149 -13.57 -1.12 9.76
N ASP A 150 -14.48 -0.96 10.69
CA ASP A 150 -15.39 0.17 10.73
C ASP A 150 -14.60 1.49 10.76
N SER A 151 -14.89 2.35 9.81
CA SER A 151 -14.25 3.67 9.69
C SER A 151 -15.22 4.68 9.09
N SER A 152 -14.95 5.96 9.30
CA SER A 152 -15.70 7.07 8.69
C SER A 152 -15.34 7.31 7.22
N LEU A 153 -14.42 6.52 6.64
CA LEU A 153 -13.97 6.67 5.27
C LEU A 153 -14.94 6.02 4.29
N PHE A 154 -15.04 6.62 3.12
CA PHE A 154 -15.71 5.95 2.01
C PHE A 154 -14.83 4.84 1.46
N SER A 155 -15.45 3.75 1.04
CA SER A 155 -14.75 2.61 0.46
C SER A 155 -15.35 2.23 -0.90
N ARG A 156 -14.48 1.94 -1.86
CA ARG A 156 -14.85 1.32 -3.13
C ARG A 156 -14.11 0.00 -3.28
N ARG A 157 -14.86 -1.09 -3.46
CA ARG A 157 -14.27 -2.38 -3.81
C ARG A 157 -13.76 -2.32 -5.24
N LEU A 158 -12.47 -2.61 -5.45
CA LEU A 158 -11.81 -2.58 -6.75
C LEU A 158 -11.78 -3.95 -7.41
N GLY A 159 -11.78 -5.00 -6.61
CA GLY A 159 -11.69 -6.39 -7.06
C GLY A 159 -11.29 -7.30 -5.91
N ALA A 160 -10.64 -8.40 -6.25
CA ALA A 160 -10.12 -9.33 -5.27
C ALA A 160 -8.77 -9.91 -5.72
N MET A 161 -7.93 -10.24 -4.75
CA MET A 161 -6.60 -10.83 -4.95
C MET A 161 -6.70 -12.34 -4.74
N PRO A 162 -6.39 -13.17 -5.76
CA PRO A 162 -6.33 -14.60 -5.60
C PRO A 162 -5.29 -15.01 -4.55
N MET A 163 -5.61 -16.08 -3.82
CA MET A 163 -4.73 -16.69 -2.85
C MET A 163 -4.27 -18.05 -3.35
N VAL A 164 -3.02 -18.42 -3.10
CA VAL A 164 -2.43 -19.69 -3.55
C VAL A 164 -1.65 -20.36 -2.43
N VAL A 165 -1.64 -21.70 -2.43
CA VAL A 165 -0.63 -22.47 -1.71
C VAL A 165 0.51 -22.73 -2.71
N CYS A 166 1.74 -22.43 -2.32
CA CYS A 166 2.90 -22.63 -3.21
C CYS A 166 4.14 -23.08 -2.45
N ALA A 167 5.10 -23.63 -3.20
CA ALA A 167 6.40 -24.08 -2.71
C ALA A 167 7.47 -23.98 -3.80
N ALA A 168 8.74 -24.01 -3.39
CA ALA A 168 9.84 -24.13 -4.32
C ALA A 168 9.95 -25.55 -4.91
N LYS A 169 10.36 -25.66 -6.18
CA LYS A 169 10.60 -26.95 -6.83
C LYS A 169 11.60 -27.83 -6.07
N SER A 170 12.64 -27.19 -5.53
CA SER A 170 13.66 -27.89 -4.70
C SER A 170 13.06 -28.54 -3.48
N TYR A 171 12.11 -27.86 -2.81
CA TYR A 171 11.39 -28.41 -1.68
C TYR A 171 10.51 -29.60 -2.09
N LEU A 172 9.75 -29.45 -3.18
CA LEU A 172 8.86 -30.51 -3.69
C LEU A 172 9.61 -31.76 -4.15
N THR A 173 10.81 -31.58 -4.73
CA THR A 173 11.67 -32.71 -5.11
C THR A 173 12.08 -33.54 -3.89
N GLN A 174 12.27 -32.91 -2.74
CA GLN A 174 12.71 -33.59 -1.52
C GLN A 174 11.54 -34.18 -0.70
N TYR A 175 10.41 -33.48 -0.63
CA TYR A 175 9.32 -33.80 0.29
C TYR A 175 8.03 -34.28 -0.41
N GLY A 176 8.04 -34.34 -1.74
CA GLY A 176 6.89 -34.74 -2.55
C GLY A 176 5.93 -33.59 -2.89
N ILE A 177 5.03 -33.86 -3.82
CA ILE A 177 3.99 -32.91 -4.27
C ILE A 177 2.66 -33.35 -3.61
N PRO A 178 1.99 -32.48 -2.84
CA PRO A 178 0.69 -32.82 -2.25
C PRO A 178 -0.38 -32.93 -3.36
N GLU A 179 -1.17 -34.01 -3.32
CA GLU A 179 -2.25 -34.28 -4.30
C GLU A 179 -3.62 -33.85 -3.78
N LYS A 180 -3.81 -33.75 -2.47
CA LYS A 180 -5.05 -33.37 -1.78
C LYS A 180 -4.76 -32.50 -0.56
N PRO A 181 -5.75 -31.73 -0.05
CA PRO A 181 -5.55 -30.84 1.10
C PRO A 181 -5.02 -31.52 2.36
N ALA A 182 -5.39 -32.79 2.60
CA ALA A 182 -4.91 -33.55 3.74
C ALA A 182 -3.39 -33.76 3.75
N ASP A 183 -2.76 -33.85 2.57
CA ASP A 183 -1.33 -34.08 2.44
C ASP A 183 -0.51 -32.86 2.91
N LEU A 184 -1.11 -31.66 2.88
CA LEU A 184 -0.48 -30.42 3.34
C LEU A 184 -0.08 -30.44 4.81
N SER A 185 -0.70 -31.31 5.61
CA SER A 185 -0.37 -31.47 7.03
C SER A 185 1.02 -32.09 7.27
N SER A 186 1.55 -32.81 6.29
CA SER A 186 2.90 -33.42 6.36
C SER A 186 4.02 -32.48 5.94
N HIS A 187 3.67 -31.31 5.41
CA HIS A 187 4.65 -30.32 4.94
C HIS A 187 5.00 -29.27 5.99
N SER A 188 6.20 -28.70 5.88
CA SER A 188 6.64 -27.58 6.71
C SER A 188 5.94 -26.31 6.27
N TRP A 189 5.18 -25.67 7.16
CA TRP A 189 4.49 -24.41 6.88
C TRP A 189 5.35 -23.19 7.20
N LEU A 190 5.21 -22.18 6.36
CA LEU A 190 5.74 -20.83 6.57
C LEU A 190 4.56 -19.91 6.85
N GLU A 191 4.57 -19.21 7.99
CA GLU A 191 3.43 -18.45 8.48
C GLU A 191 3.64 -16.95 8.39
N TYR A 192 2.58 -16.26 7.96
CA TYR A 192 2.49 -14.81 8.01
C TYR A 192 1.66 -14.36 9.22
N SER A 193 2.34 -13.85 10.26
CA SER A 193 1.75 -13.59 11.58
C SER A 193 0.77 -12.41 11.66
N VAL A 194 0.69 -11.57 10.62
CA VAL A 194 -0.25 -10.42 10.61
C VAL A 194 -1.68 -10.85 10.26
N ARG A 195 -1.87 -12.11 9.89
CA ARG A 195 -3.20 -12.64 9.61
C ARG A 195 -3.92 -12.93 10.93
N PRO A 196 -5.11 -12.34 11.19
CA PRO A 196 -5.83 -12.54 12.45
C PRO A 196 -6.21 -14.00 12.67
N ASP A 197 -6.64 -14.65 11.58
CA ASP A 197 -7.01 -16.06 11.56
C ASP A 197 -6.01 -16.79 10.68
N ASN A 198 -5.17 -17.63 11.30
CA ASN A 198 -4.20 -18.43 10.57
C ASN A 198 -4.88 -19.65 9.91
N GLU A 199 -6.14 -19.47 9.48
CA GLU A 199 -6.92 -20.51 8.81
C GLU A 199 -7.35 -20.07 7.42
N PHE A 200 -7.55 -21.05 6.55
CA PHE A 200 -8.12 -20.85 5.23
C PHE A 200 -8.85 -22.12 4.77
N GLU A 201 -9.67 -21.97 3.76
CA GLU A 201 -10.39 -23.05 3.14
C GLU A 201 -9.91 -23.32 1.73
N LEU A 202 -9.78 -24.58 1.38
CA LEU A 202 -9.63 -25.06 0.02
C LEU A 202 -10.90 -25.77 -0.41
N ILE A 203 -11.49 -25.28 -1.50
CA ILE A 203 -12.76 -25.78 -2.05
C ILE A 203 -12.43 -26.64 -3.27
N ALA A 204 -12.77 -27.90 -3.21
CA ALA A 204 -12.62 -28.84 -4.31
C ALA A 204 -13.59 -28.49 -5.49
N PRO A 205 -13.32 -28.97 -6.71
CA PRO A 205 -14.22 -28.77 -7.84
C PRO A 205 -15.66 -29.24 -7.61
N GLU A 206 -15.82 -30.26 -6.73
CA GLU A 206 -17.10 -30.84 -6.33
C GLU A 206 -17.82 -30.01 -5.25
N GLY A 207 -17.24 -28.87 -4.83
CA GLY A 207 -17.80 -27.99 -3.81
C GLY A 207 -17.50 -28.41 -2.36
N ILE A 208 -16.69 -29.43 -2.16
CA ILE A 208 -16.30 -29.87 -0.80
C ILE A 208 -15.22 -28.90 -0.28
N SER A 209 -15.49 -28.26 0.86
CA SER A 209 -14.53 -27.39 1.54
C SER A 209 -13.70 -28.17 2.56
N THR A 210 -12.40 -27.88 2.58
CA THR A 210 -11.46 -28.40 3.58
C THR A 210 -10.83 -27.21 4.29
N ARG A 211 -11.07 -27.09 5.59
CA ARG A 211 -10.46 -26.09 6.47
C ARG A 211 -9.07 -26.51 6.88
N LEU A 212 -8.12 -25.61 6.77
CA LEU A 212 -6.71 -25.81 7.07
C LEU A 212 -6.22 -24.74 8.04
N ILE A 213 -5.44 -25.17 9.02
CA ILE A 213 -4.80 -24.31 10.02
C ILE A 213 -3.30 -24.57 9.93
N PRO A 214 -2.54 -23.77 9.19
CA PRO A 214 -1.09 -23.89 9.12
C PRO A 214 -0.46 -23.79 10.51
N GLN A 215 0.47 -24.70 10.80
CA GLN A 215 1.31 -24.63 11.98
C GLN A 215 2.75 -24.81 11.55
N GLY A 216 3.49 -23.71 11.55
CA GLY A 216 4.85 -23.66 11.03
C GLY A 216 5.89 -23.34 12.09
N ARG A 217 7.12 -23.75 11.81
CA ARG A 217 8.30 -23.38 12.61
C ARG A 217 8.90 -22.04 12.18
N PHE A 218 8.50 -21.54 11.02
CA PHE A 218 8.93 -20.28 10.43
C PHE A 218 7.76 -19.28 10.46
N VAL A 219 7.89 -18.26 11.28
CA VAL A 219 6.84 -17.25 11.46
C VAL A 219 7.44 -15.87 11.23
N THR A 220 6.81 -15.05 10.40
CA THR A 220 7.25 -13.67 10.12
C THR A 220 6.07 -12.74 9.90
N ASN A 221 6.24 -11.47 10.25
CA ASN A 221 5.34 -10.38 9.89
C ASN A 221 5.79 -9.61 8.62
N ASP A 222 6.90 -10.04 8.01
CA ASP A 222 7.41 -9.44 6.77
C ASP A 222 7.14 -10.37 5.59
N PRO A 223 6.31 -9.92 4.61
CA PRO A 223 5.97 -10.73 3.44
C PRO A 223 7.16 -11.11 2.57
N MET A 224 8.15 -10.22 2.47
CA MET A 224 9.33 -10.49 1.63
C MET A 224 10.23 -11.55 2.24
N THR A 225 10.39 -11.55 3.57
CA THR A 225 11.08 -12.64 4.30
C THR A 225 10.39 -13.98 4.04
N LEU A 226 9.05 -14.02 4.07
CA LEU A 226 8.30 -15.24 3.79
C LEU A 226 8.54 -15.73 2.36
N VAL A 227 8.50 -14.85 1.37
CA VAL A 227 8.81 -15.20 -0.04
C VAL A 227 10.25 -15.70 -0.18
N ARG A 228 11.21 -15.12 0.54
CA ARG A 228 12.60 -15.61 0.54
C ARG A 228 12.75 -17.00 1.14
N TRP A 229 12.04 -17.29 2.23
CA TRP A 229 12.00 -18.67 2.76
C TRP A 229 11.37 -19.66 1.78
N LEU A 230 10.27 -19.26 1.10
CA LEU A 230 9.68 -20.07 0.04
C LEU A 230 10.69 -20.40 -1.07
N THR A 231 11.34 -19.39 -1.64
CA THR A 231 12.31 -19.59 -2.73
C THR A 231 13.56 -20.36 -2.29
N ALA A 232 13.93 -20.25 -1.00
CA ALA A 232 15.00 -21.05 -0.42
C ALA A 232 14.59 -22.52 -0.13
N GLY A 233 13.34 -22.90 -0.40
CA GLY A 233 12.87 -24.29 -0.18
C GLY A 233 12.65 -24.65 1.29
N ALA A 234 12.30 -23.69 2.13
CA ALA A 234 12.08 -23.94 3.57
C ALA A 234 10.73 -24.61 3.88
N GLY A 235 9.78 -24.56 2.94
CA GLY A 235 8.44 -25.10 3.15
C GLY A 235 7.41 -24.64 2.14
N ILE A 236 6.13 -24.76 2.53
CA ILE A 236 4.96 -24.30 1.77
C ILE A 236 4.33 -23.10 2.46
N ALA A 237 3.65 -22.23 1.71
CA ALA A 237 2.91 -21.10 2.28
C ALA A 237 1.61 -20.84 1.52
N TYR A 238 0.61 -20.31 2.25
CA TYR A 238 -0.62 -19.76 1.69
C TYR A 238 -0.54 -18.23 1.62
N VAL A 239 -0.38 -17.69 0.41
CA VAL A 239 -0.06 -16.28 0.17
C VAL A 239 -0.90 -15.68 -0.97
N PRO A 240 -1.05 -14.34 -1.01
CA PRO A 240 -1.57 -13.67 -2.20
C PRO A 240 -0.72 -13.98 -3.44
N LEU A 241 -1.35 -14.31 -4.56
CA LEU A 241 -0.66 -14.61 -5.82
C LEU A 241 0.30 -13.49 -6.23
N MET A 242 -0.07 -12.22 -6.00
CA MET A 242 0.77 -11.06 -6.30
C MET A 242 2.13 -11.06 -5.59
N TRP A 243 2.29 -11.79 -4.47
CA TRP A 243 3.58 -11.85 -3.78
C TRP A 243 4.58 -12.73 -4.48
N VAL A 244 4.10 -13.72 -5.23
CA VAL A 244 4.89 -14.83 -5.78
C VAL A 244 4.76 -15.00 -7.29
N ILE A 245 3.99 -14.15 -7.97
CA ILE A 245 3.72 -14.28 -9.41
C ILE A 245 5.01 -14.24 -10.25
N ASN A 246 5.98 -13.42 -9.86
CA ASN A 246 7.26 -13.33 -10.57
C ASN A 246 8.08 -14.61 -10.40
N GLU A 247 8.11 -15.18 -9.20
CA GLU A 247 8.80 -16.42 -8.88
C GLU A 247 8.14 -17.62 -9.58
N ILE A 248 6.82 -17.63 -9.66
CA ILE A 248 6.06 -18.62 -10.42
C ILE A 248 6.36 -18.51 -11.92
N ASN A 249 6.34 -17.30 -12.48
CA ASN A 249 6.65 -17.08 -13.91
C ASN A 249 8.09 -17.47 -14.27
N ARG A 250 9.04 -17.34 -13.34
CA ARG A 250 10.43 -17.81 -13.51
C ARG A 250 10.58 -19.32 -13.26
N GLY A 251 9.53 -19.99 -12.83
CA GLY A 251 9.53 -21.41 -12.51
C GLY A 251 10.32 -21.78 -11.25
N GLU A 252 10.55 -20.81 -10.36
CA GLU A 252 11.19 -21.01 -9.06
C GLU A 252 10.20 -21.59 -8.03
N LEU A 253 8.94 -21.14 -8.12
CA LEU A 253 7.85 -21.63 -7.29
C LEU A 253 6.77 -22.32 -8.14
N GLU A 254 6.07 -23.26 -7.53
CA GLU A 254 4.92 -23.95 -8.10
C GLU A 254 3.68 -23.75 -7.23
N ILE A 255 2.51 -23.55 -7.87
CA ILE A 255 1.22 -23.56 -7.18
C ILE A 255 0.85 -25.00 -6.89
N LEU A 256 0.50 -25.25 -5.64
CA LEU A 256 0.06 -26.56 -5.16
C LEU A 256 -1.46 -26.64 -5.23
N LEU A 257 -1.98 -27.84 -5.47
CA LEU A 257 -3.41 -28.13 -5.52
C LEU A 257 -4.17 -27.17 -6.48
N PRO A 258 -3.73 -27.02 -7.75
CA PRO A 258 -4.27 -26.01 -8.65
C PRO A 258 -5.76 -26.21 -9.02
N ARG A 259 -6.36 -27.34 -8.68
CA ARG A 259 -7.80 -27.61 -8.87
C ARG A 259 -8.65 -27.08 -7.72
N TYR A 260 -8.04 -26.76 -6.58
CA TYR A 260 -8.74 -26.24 -5.40
C TYR A 260 -8.79 -24.72 -5.44
N GLN A 261 -9.92 -24.18 -5.07
CA GLN A 261 -10.11 -22.73 -4.96
C GLN A 261 -10.05 -22.30 -3.49
N SER A 262 -9.68 -21.06 -3.26
CA SER A 262 -9.75 -20.44 -1.94
C SER A 262 -10.37 -19.06 -2.07
N ASP A 263 -10.91 -18.54 -0.96
CA ASP A 263 -11.53 -17.22 -0.95
C ASP A 263 -10.48 -16.13 -1.30
N PRO A 264 -10.71 -15.40 -2.38
CA PRO A 264 -9.81 -14.31 -2.76
C PRO A 264 -9.96 -13.14 -1.79
N ARG A 265 -8.86 -12.47 -1.46
CA ARG A 265 -8.87 -11.30 -0.58
C ARG A 265 -9.40 -10.07 -1.31
N PRO A 266 -10.47 -9.43 -0.83
CA PRO A 266 -10.99 -8.21 -1.46
C PRO A 266 -9.97 -7.08 -1.39
N VAL A 267 -9.96 -6.23 -2.42
CA VAL A 267 -9.11 -5.03 -2.51
C VAL A 267 -10.02 -3.82 -2.55
N TYR A 268 -9.73 -2.84 -1.71
CA TYR A 268 -10.51 -1.61 -1.57
C TYR A 268 -9.63 -0.38 -1.76
N ALA A 269 -10.22 0.66 -2.33
CA ALA A 269 -9.75 2.02 -2.21
C ALA A 269 -10.55 2.74 -1.12
N LEU A 270 -9.86 3.39 -0.19
CA LEU A 270 -10.44 4.21 0.88
C LEU A 270 -10.10 5.68 0.61
N TYR A 271 -11.07 6.57 0.78
CA TYR A 271 -10.94 8.01 0.53
C TYR A 271 -11.92 8.81 1.39
N THR A 272 -11.75 10.12 1.47
CA THR A 272 -12.53 10.99 2.38
C THR A 272 -13.81 11.56 1.75
N GLU A 273 -13.88 11.70 0.41
CA GLU A 273 -15.00 12.36 -0.28
C GLU A 273 -15.76 11.41 -1.21
N LYS A 274 -17.10 11.41 -1.11
CA LYS A 274 -17.95 10.54 -1.90
C LYS A 274 -18.21 11.07 -3.31
N ASP A 275 -18.44 12.36 -3.45
CA ASP A 275 -19.13 12.91 -4.63
C ASP A 275 -18.22 13.51 -5.70
N LYS A 276 -16.96 13.78 -5.42
CA LYS A 276 -15.99 14.35 -6.39
C LYS A 276 -14.57 13.85 -6.13
N LEU A 277 -14.31 12.59 -6.46
CA LEU A 277 -12.93 12.10 -6.43
C LEU A 277 -12.07 12.88 -7.44
N PRO A 278 -10.92 13.43 -7.02
CA PRO A 278 -9.97 14.07 -7.92
C PRO A 278 -9.60 13.15 -9.09
N LEU A 279 -9.41 13.70 -10.28
CA LEU A 279 -9.13 12.92 -11.49
C LEU A 279 -7.88 12.02 -11.32
N LYS A 280 -6.84 12.51 -10.64
CA LYS A 280 -5.64 11.72 -10.29
C LYS A 280 -5.97 10.45 -9.50
N VAL A 281 -6.95 10.52 -8.57
CA VAL A 281 -7.41 9.36 -7.79
C VAL A 281 -8.25 8.42 -8.64
N GLN A 282 -9.12 8.96 -9.51
CA GLN A 282 -9.92 8.13 -10.41
C GLN A 282 -9.04 7.28 -11.34
N VAL A 283 -7.97 7.88 -11.88
CA VAL A 283 -7.05 7.18 -12.79
C VAL A 283 -6.38 6.00 -12.10
N VAL A 284 -5.84 6.15 -10.88
CA VAL A 284 -5.21 5.03 -10.18
C VAL A 284 -6.23 3.96 -9.79
N ILE A 285 -7.43 4.35 -9.36
CA ILE A 285 -8.51 3.41 -9.03
C ILE A 285 -8.90 2.57 -10.25
N ASN A 286 -9.08 3.20 -11.40
CA ASN A 286 -9.45 2.50 -12.64
C ASN A 286 -8.32 1.59 -13.11
N SER A 287 -7.08 2.09 -13.15
CA SER A 287 -5.92 1.29 -13.54
C SER A 287 -5.70 0.08 -12.61
N LEU A 288 -5.93 0.23 -11.30
CA LEU A 288 -5.82 -0.88 -10.36
C LEU A 288 -6.99 -1.86 -10.50
N THR A 289 -8.19 -1.38 -10.81
CA THR A 289 -9.35 -2.24 -11.10
C THR A 289 -9.08 -3.12 -12.32
N ASP A 290 -8.59 -2.52 -13.42
CA ASP A 290 -8.23 -3.24 -14.64
C ASP A 290 -7.15 -4.29 -14.38
N TYR A 291 -6.11 -3.93 -13.63
CA TYR A 291 -5.06 -4.85 -13.20
C TYR A 291 -5.63 -6.05 -12.42
N LEU A 292 -6.54 -5.82 -11.47
CA LEU A 292 -7.13 -6.91 -10.68
C LEU A 292 -8.00 -7.84 -11.53
N VAL A 293 -8.68 -7.31 -12.55
CA VAL A 293 -9.43 -8.12 -13.52
C VAL A 293 -8.48 -8.99 -14.34
N GLU A 294 -7.35 -8.45 -14.82
CA GLU A 294 -6.33 -9.21 -15.56
C GLU A 294 -5.73 -10.32 -14.71
N VAL A 295 -5.36 -10.02 -13.46
CA VAL A 295 -4.82 -11.03 -12.52
C VAL A 295 -5.84 -12.13 -12.25
N GLY A 296 -7.12 -11.78 -12.10
CA GLY A 296 -8.20 -12.75 -11.93
C GLY A 296 -8.34 -13.70 -13.13
N LYS A 297 -8.26 -13.18 -14.37
CA LYS A 297 -8.28 -13.98 -15.59
C LYS A 297 -7.07 -14.90 -15.68
N LEU A 298 -5.88 -14.37 -15.45
CA LEU A 298 -4.63 -15.16 -15.44
C LEU A 298 -4.72 -16.31 -14.44
N PHE A 299 -5.22 -16.03 -13.25
CA PHE A 299 -5.41 -17.04 -12.22
C PHE A 299 -6.38 -18.15 -12.67
N GLN A 300 -7.49 -17.81 -13.32
CA GLN A 300 -8.42 -18.78 -13.86
C GLN A 300 -7.80 -19.64 -14.97
N GLU A 301 -7.00 -19.06 -15.86
CA GLU A 301 -6.28 -19.79 -16.90
C GLU A 301 -5.25 -20.77 -16.32
N MET A 302 -4.53 -20.38 -15.27
CA MET A 302 -3.58 -21.25 -14.55
C MET A 302 -4.31 -22.45 -13.91
N HIS A 303 -5.51 -22.25 -13.37
CA HIS A 303 -6.36 -23.29 -12.79
C HIS A 303 -7.04 -24.15 -13.85
N GLY A 304 -7.38 -23.58 -15.02
CA GLY A 304 -7.97 -24.29 -16.15
C GLY A 304 -7.03 -25.30 -16.82
N ARG A 305 -5.74 -24.95 -16.93
CA ARG A 305 -4.70 -25.84 -17.49
C ARG A 305 -4.47 -27.12 -16.67
N GLY A 306 -4.85 -27.12 -15.39
CA GLY A 306 -4.80 -28.32 -14.55
C GLY A 306 -5.92 -29.35 -14.84
N LYS A 307 -6.86 -29.06 -15.76
CA LYS A 307 -7.93 -29.97 -16.15
C LYS A 307 -7.56 -30.91 -17.31
N GLU A 308 -6.45 -30.67 -18.01
CA GLU A 308 -6.06 -31.41 -19.22
C GLU A 308 -4.84 -32.34 -19.04
N LYS A 309 -4.44 -32.63 -17.78
CA LYS A 309 -3.36 -33.60 -17.53
C LYS A 309 -3.84 -34.72 -16.60
#